data_74e1dde704acf060235079f719089068
#
_entry.id   74e1dde704acf060235079f719089068
#
_cell.length_a   1.000
_cell.length_b   1.000
_cell.length_c   1.000
_cell.angle_alpha   90.00
_cell.angle_beta   90.00
_cell.angle_gamma   90.00
#
_symmetry.space_group_name_H-M   'P 1'
#
loop_
_entity.id
_entity.type
_entity.pdbx_description
1 polymer ?
#
loop_
_entity_poly.entity_id
_entity_poly.type
_entity_poly.pdbx_seq_one_letter_code
_entity_poly.pdbx_strand_id
1 'polypeptide(L)'
;MVSTSELVVGVVGAGAMGSGIAQVAAAAGHRVILGDAKSAAMANARAAITKATARDVEKGRLDQSGADALLGRITDAGDLTAGYAAFAECGLVIEAVLEDLSVKRALFSALEKVVRDDCILATNTSSLSVAAIAGGCAHAERVVGIHFFNPAPVMPLVEIVPAITTSDDVAGAAASLVDGWRKTTVIASDTPGFIVNRIARPFYSESLRQMEEGIADAATIDWAMREIGGFKMGPFELMDFIGNDVNYAVTMSVFEAFFYDPRYRPALTQRRLVEAGLYGRKSGRGYYEYREGVERPEPNRNLDLGHAIVDRTLAMLVNAAVDAVSLRVASPRDIETAMMKGVNYPKGLLAWGDEIGPPVILSRLTALQAEYGEERYRASPLLRRRVLEGRSLLAHDPQLLST
;
A
#
# COMPACT_ATOMS: atom_id res chain seq x y z
N MET A 1 22.09 20.67 -9.98
CA MET A 1 21.71 19.50 -9.14
C MET A 1 22.21 19.80 -7.74
N VAL A 2 21.31 20.08 -6.79
CA VAL A 2 21.65 20.22 -5.37
C VAL A 2 22.16 18.87 -4.90
N SER A 3 23.29 18.84 -4.18
CA SER A 3 23.80 17.62 -3.56
C SER A 3 22.69 16.99 -2.73
N THR A 4 22.41 15.70 -2.90
CA THR A 4 21.33 14.99 -2.19
C THR A 4 21.48 15.08 -0.66
N SER A 5 22.69 15.38 -0.14
CA SER A 5 22.97 15.54 1.30
C SER A 5 22.51 16.90 1.86
N GLU A 6 22.22 17.90 1.02
CA GLU A 6 21.80 19.25 1.45
C GLU A 6 20.28 19.46 1.38
N LEU A 7 19.53 18.48 0.84
CA LEU A 7 18.08 18.59 0.71
C LEU A 7 17.41 18.54 2.09
N VAL A 8 16.62 19.54 2.41
CA VAL A 8 15.76 19.58 3.58
C VAL A 8 14.42 18.93 3.24
N VAL A 9 14.00 17.98 4.06
CA VAL A 9 12.73 17.25 3.91
C VAL A 9 11.73 17.73 4.95
N GLY A 10 10.59 18.24 4.51
CA GLY A 10 9.46 18.53 5.37
C GLY A 10 8.54 17.31 5.50
N VAL A 11 8.00 17.09 6.69
CA VAL A 11 6.92 16.09 6.90
C VAL A 11 5.80 16.76 7.68
N VAL A 12 4.61 16.78 7.11
CA VAL A 12 3.41 17.37 7.73
C VAL A 12 2.45 16.26 8.13
N GLY A 13 2.17 16.17 9.44
CA GLY A 13 1.46 15.07 10.09
C GLY A 13 2.45 14.19 10.86
N ALA A 14 2.33 14.17 12.20
CA ALA A 14 3.22 13.43 13.09
C ALA A 14 2.58 12.13 13.64
N GLY A 15 1.61 11.57 12.89
CA GLY A 15 1.05 10.25 13.16
C GLY A 15 2.04 9.11 12.88
N ALA A 16 1.56 7.87 12.90
CA ALA A 16 2.38 6.68 12.68
C ALA A 16 3.14 6.71 11.34
N MET A 17 2.48 7.18 10.26
CA MET A 17 3.13 7.29 8.95
C MET A 17 4.14 8.43 8.92
N GLY A 18 3.75 9.64 9.30
CA GLY A 18 4.66 10.79 9.22
C GLY A 18 5.89 10.67 10.12
N SER A 19 5.75 10.15 11.35
CA SER A 19 6.89 9.85 12.22
C SER A 19 7.83 8.82 11.60
N GLY A 20 7.27 7.77 10.98
CA GLY A 20 8.07 6.75 10.29
C GLY A 20 8.78 7.29 9.04
N ILE A 21 8.12 8.14 8.25
CA ILE A 21 8.70 8.80 7.07
C ILE A 21 9.82 9.74 7.49
N ALA A 22 9.61 10.55 8.55
CA ALA A 22 10.64 11.42 9.10
C ALA A 22 11.88 10.63 9.56
N GLN A 23 11.68 9.49 10.23
CA GLN A 23 12.76 8.59 10.63
C GLN A 23 13.53 8.05 9.41
N VAL A 24 12.83 7.63 8.34
CA VAL A 24 13.46 7.13 7.11
C VAL A 24 14.30 8.21 6.43
N ALA A 25 13.79 9.42 6.27
CA ALA A 25 14.51 10.54 5.66
C ALA A 25 15.74 10.94 6.50
N ALA A 26 15.59 11.01 7.84
CA ALA A 26 16.71 11.29 8.75
C ALA A 26 17.78 10.21 8.74
N ALA A 27 17.37 8.92 8.65
CA ALA A 27 18.30 7.80 8.51
C ALA A 27 19.09 7.84 7.18
N ALA A 28 18.49 8.39 6.13
CA ALA A 28 19.14 8.64 4.85
C ALA A 28 20.09 9.86 4.85
N GLY A 29 20.17 10.60 5.97
CA GLY A 29 21.09 11.71 6.16
C GLY A 29 20.48 13.10 5.99
N HIS A 30 19.21 13.19 5.63
CA HIS A 30 18.54 14.48 5.43
C HIS A 30 18.22 15.20 6.73
N ARG A 31 18.29 16.52 6.71
CA ARG A 31 17.67 17.36 7.71
C ARG A 31 16.16 17.30 7.52
N VAL A 32 15.42 17.02 8.60
CA VAL A 32 13.96 16.82 8.55
C VAL A 32 13.27 17.83 9.43
N ILE A 33 12.25 18.49 8.88
CA ILE A 33 11.33 19.36 9.62
C ILE A 33 10.01 18.60 9.75
N LEU A 34 9.68 18.16 10.98
CA LEU A 34 8.44 17.42 11.26
C LEU A 34 7.46 18.36 11.95
N GLY A 35 6.22 18.42 11.48
CA GLY A 35 5.17 19.23 12.06
C GLY A 35 3.81 18.57 12.11
N ASP A 36 3.03 18.92 13.13
CA ASP A 36 1.63 18.52 13.29
C ASP A 36 0.84 19.67 13.94
N ALA A 37 -0.44 19.79 13.62
CA ALA A 37 -1.34 20.75 14.26
C ALA A 37 -1.59 20.46 15.73
N LYS A 38 -1.29 19.23 16.18
CA LYS A 38 -1.49 18.77 17.57
C LYS A 38 -0.15 18.56 18.25
N SER A 39 0.18 19.37 19.25
CA SER A 39 1.42 19.24 20.03
C SER A 39 1.61 17.84 20.65
N ALA A 40 0.52 17.19 21.08
CA ALA A 40 0.56 15.82 21.60
C ALA A 40 1.02 14.81 20.53
N ALA A 41 0.69 15.00 19.25
CA ALA A 41 1.15 14.15 18.17
C ALA A 41 2.66 14.27 17.99
N MET A 42 3.22 15.48 18.09
CA MET A 42 4.66 15.71 18.04
C MET A 42 5.42 15.03 19.16
N ALA A 43 4.93 15.12 20.41
CA ALA A 43 5.54 14.44 21.56
C ALA A 43 5.53 12.91 21.38
N ASN A 44 4.40 12.35 20.92
CA ASN A 44 4.27 10.91 20.64
C ASN A 44 5.19 10.45 19.51
N ALA A 45 5.31 11.24 18.43
CA ALA A 45 6.21 10.96 17.30
C ALA A 45 7.66 10.91 17.76
N ARG A 46 8.10 11.90 18.53
CA ARG A 46 9.47 11.95 19.07
C ARG A 46 9.75 10.73 19.95
N ALA A 47 8.84 10.39 20.86
CA ALA A 47 8.97 9.21 21.72
C ALA A 47 9.03 7.90 20.90
N ALA A 48 8.18 7.76 19.88
CA ALA A 48 8.15 6.60 18.99
C ALA A 48 9.45 6.43 18.20
N ILE A 49 9.96 7.52 17.58
CA ILE A 49 11.21 7.53 16.83
C ILE A 49 12.39 7.17 17.76
N THR A 50 12.48 7.81 18.94
CA THR A 50 13.52 7.51 19.92
C THR A 50 13.51 6.04 20.34
N LYS A 51 12.33 5.49 20.64
CA LYS A 51 12.16 4.07 21.00
C LYS A 51 12.55 3.13 19.86
N ALA A 52 12.18 3.46 18.62
CA ALA A 52 12.55 2.65 17.47
C ALA A 52 14.06 2.67 17.23
N THR A 53 14.67 3.83 17.31
CA THR A 53 16.13 4.03 17.15
C THR A 53 16.90 3.29 18.25
N ALA A 54 16.46 3.36 19.52
CA ALA A 54 17.07 2.62 20.62
C ALA A 54 17.04 1.10 20.38
N ARG A 55 15.92 0.56 19.87
CA ARG A 55 15.82 -0.86 19.49
C ARG A 55 16.78 -1.27 18.38
N ASP A 56 17.06 -0.36 17.44
CA ASP A 56 18.02 -0.63 16.37
C ASP A 56 19.46 -0.64 16.90
N VAL A 57 19.77 0.17 17.91
CA VAL A 57 21.05 0.11 18.65
C VAL A 57 21.17 -1.22 19.42
N GLU A 58 20.13 -1.59 20.19
CA GLU A 58 20.11 -2.88 20.93
C GLU A 58 20.31 -4.09 20.01
N LYS A 59 19.81 -4.03 18.77
CA LYS A 59 19.96 -5.08 17.76
C LYS A 59 21.24 -5.00 16.93
N GLY A 60 22.12 -4.05 17.23
CA GLY A 60 23.37 -3.85 16.50
C GLY A 60 23.19 -3.38 15.04
N ARG A 61 22.04 -2.83 14.68
CA ARG A 61 21.77 -2.30 13.34
C ARG A 61 22.28 -0.88 13.17
N LEU A 62 22.46 -0.18 14.28
CA LEU A 62 22.93 1.20 14.37
C LEU A 62 23.82 1.30 15.61
N ASP A 63 24.87 2.11 15.56
CA ASP A 63 25.62 2.48 16.75
C ASP A 63 25.02 3.70 17.46
N GLN A 64 25.45 3.99 18.67
CA GLN A 64 24.91 5.12 19.45
C GLN A 64 25.14 6.45 18.74
N SER A 65 26.30 6.65 18.12
CA SER A 65 26.63 7.87 17.39
C SER A 65 25.69 8.10 16.19
N GLY A 66 25.38 7.02 15.46
CA GLY A 66 24.41 7.05 14.36
C GLY A 66 22.98 7.33 14.84
N ALA A 67 22.61 6.79 16.01
CA ALA A 67 21.32 7.05 16.63
C ALA A 67 21.17 8.53 17.03
N ASP A 68 22.17 9.08 17.69
CA ASP A 68 22.19 10.50 18.09
C ASP A 68 22.19 11.42 16.88
N ALA A 69 22.94 11.08 15.83
CA ALA A 69 22.96 11.82 14.58
C ALA A 69 21.59 11.78 13.86
N LEU A 70 20.91 10.62 13.84
CA LEU A 70 19.56 10.50 13.26
C LEU A 70 18.58 11.39 14.02
N LEU A 71 18.53 11.29 15.33
CA LEU A 71 17.63 12.08 16.17
C LEU A 71 17.90 13.58 16.05
N GLY A 72 19.18 13.97 15.97
CA GLY A 72 19.62 15.36 15.82
C GLY A 72 19.23 15.99 14.47
N ARG A 73 18.93 15.18 13.43
CA ARG A 73 18.47 15.68 12.14
C ARG A 73 16.99 16.04 12.11
N ILE A 74 16.20 15.60 13.09
CA ILE A 74 14.74 15.85 13.13
C ILE A 74 14.45 17.04 14.03
N THR A 75 13.94 18.11 13.42
CA THR A 75 13.54 19.35 14.10
C THR A 75 12.03 19.50 14.08
N ASP A 76 11.50 20.20 15.10
CA ASP A 76 10.08 20.51 15.19
C ASP A 76 9.77 21.77 14.35
N ALA A 77 8.69 21.73 13.58
CA ALA A 77 8.22 22.87 12.79
C ALA A 77 7.58 23.98 13.66
N GLY A 78 7.32 23.71 14.94
CA GLY A 78 6.59 24.62 15.82
C GLY A 78 5.08 24.56 15.62
N ASP A 79 4.40 25.63 15.99
CA ASP A 79 2.94 25.75 15.92
C ASP A 79 2.44 25.94 14.48
N LEU A 80 1.89 24.90 13.88
CA LEU A 80 1.34 24.94 12.52
C LEU A 80 0.02 25.71 12.40
N THR A 81 -0.61 26.11 13.52
CA THR A 81 -1.80 26.98 13.48
C THR A 81 -1.43 28.42 13.09
N ALA A 82 -0.18 28.81 13.31
CA ALA A 82 0.37 30.11 12.89
C ALA A 82 0.84 30.10 11.41
N GLY A 83 0.84 28.93 10.74
CA GLY A 83 1.25 28.78 9.35
C GLY A 83 2.40 27.81 9.14
N TYR A 84 2.91 27.74 7.91
CA TYR A 84 3.87 26.74 7.45
C TYR A 84 5.27 27.30 7.17
N ALA A 85 5.61 28.48 7.70
CA ALA A 85 6.88 29.18 7.43
C ALA A 85 8.14 28.34 7.70
N ALA A 86 8.06 27.38 8.65
CA ALA A 86 9.15 26.45 8.95
C ALA A 86 9.57 25.60 7.74
N PHE A 87 8.70 25.38 6.76
CA PHE A 87 8.96 24.54 5.58
C PHE A 87 9.54 25.34 4.39
N ALA A 88 9.81 26.65 4.53
CA ALA A 88 10.23 27.52 3.43
C ALA A 88 11.49 27.04 2.69
N GLU A 89 12.44 26.42 3.40
CA GLU A 89 13.70 25.92 2.82
C GLU A 89 13.63 24.47 2.30
N CYS A 90 12.48 23.79 2.47
CA CYS A 90 12.33 22.41 2.04
C CYS A 90 12.40 22.26 0.51
N GLY A 91 13.13 21.26 0.04
CA GLY A 91 13.12 20.85 -1.36
C GLY A 91 12.15 19.68 -1.62
N LEU A 92 11.67 19.02 -0.56
CA LEU A 92 10.60 18.06 -0.59
C LEU A 92 9.74 18.22 0.67
N VAL A 93 8.42 18.27 0.53
CA VAL A 93 7.48 18.17 1.66
C VAL A 93 6.55 16.99 1.44
N ILE A 94 6.50 16.07 2.41
CA ILE A 94 5.61 14.91 2.38
C ILE A 94 4.48 15.10 3.39
N GLU A 95 3.25 15.08 2.91
CA GLU A 95 2.05 15.17 3.73
C GLU A 95 1.60 13.75 4.16
N ALA A 96 1.32 13.60 5.45
CA ALA A 96 0.78 12.39 6.08
C ALA A 96 -0.28 12.73 7.15
N VAL A 97 -1.19 13.68 6.83
CA VAL A 97 -2.30 14.09 7.70
C VAL A 97 -3.52 13.20 7.50
N LEU A 98 -4.66 13.61 8.09
CA LEU A 98 -5.94 12.90 7.97
C LEU A 98 -6.32 12.68 6.49
N GLU A 99 -6.88 11.51 6.18
CA GLU A 99 -7.30 11.10 4.83
C GLU A 99 -8.63 11.79 4.46
N ASP A 100 -8.55 13.10 4.27
CA ASP A 100 -9.66 13.97 3.85
C ASP A 100 -9.19 14.91 2.75
N LEU A 101 -9.90 14.90 1.62
CA LEU A 101 -9.52 15.66 0.42
C LEU A 101 -9.51 17.17 0.68
N SER A 102 -10.46 17.68 1.45
CA SER A 102 -10.58 19.12 1.73
C SER A 102 -9.43 19.61 2.60
N VAL A 103 -9.05 18.81 3.60
CA VAL A 103 -7.90 19.08 4.49
C VAL A 103 -6.60 19.08 3.68
N LYS A 104 -6.40 18.04 2.84
CA LYS A 104 -5.19 17.94 2.02
C LYS A 104 -5.07 19.07 1.01
N ARG A 105 -6.16 19.42 0.31
CA ARG A 105 -6.17 20.57 -0.62
C ARG A 105 -5.82 21.89 0.06
N ALA A 106 -6.43 22.17 1.20
CA ALA A 106 -6.14 23.38 1.97
C ALA A 106 -4.66 23.43 2.40
N LEU A 107 -4.12 22.30 2.87
CA LEU A 107 -2.72 22.17 3.25
C LEU A 107 -1.77 22.42 2.07
N PHE A 108 -2.00 21.76 0.93
CA PHE A 108 -1.16 21.91 -0.26
C PHE A 108 -1.18 23.34 -0.79
N SER A 109 -2.36 23.97 -0.86
CA SER A 109 -2.49 25.38 -1.25
C SER A 109 -1.79 26.34 -0.29
N ALA A 110 -1.69 26.01 1.00
CA ALA A 110 -0.97 26.81 1.98
C ALA A 110 0.54 26.59 1.92
N LEU A 111 0.99 25.33 1.78
CA LEU A 111 2.41 24.97 1.63
C LEU A 111 3.02 25.58 0.37
N GLU A 112 2.29 25.52 -0.74
CA GLU A 112 2.76 26.06 -2.03
C GLU A 112 3.20 27.53 -1.97
N LYS A 113 2.56 28.34 -1.13
CA LYS A 113 2.85 29.77 -0.95
C LYS A 113 4.09 30.05 -0.13
N VAL A 114 4.61 29.04 0.55
CA VAL A 114 5.68 29.18 1.55
C VAL A 114 6.96 28.51 1.09
N VAL A 115 6.84 27.32 0.49
CA VAL A 115 8.01 26.54 0.05
C VAL A 115 8.64 27.14 -1.22
N ARG A 116 9.87 26.76 -1.50
CA ARG A 116 10.60 27.15 -2.71
C ARG A 116 9.84 26.72 -3.98
N ASP A 117 10.05 27.44 -5.08
CA ASP A 117 9.41 27.15 -6.37
C ASP A 117 9.78 25.75 -6.93
N ASP A 118 10.99 25.26 -6.62
CA ASP A 118 11.48 23.94 -7.02
C ASP A 118 11.18 22.83 -6.01
N CYS A 119 10.44 23.12 -4.93
CA CYS A 119 10.06 22.14 -3.92
C CYS A 119 9.04 21.17 -4.48
N ILE A 120 9.30 19.86 -4.32
CA ILE A 120 8.34 18.79 -4.59
C ILE A 120 7.34 18.73 -3.43
N LEU A 121 6.05 18.80 -3.75
CA LEU A 121 4.96 18.58 -2.80
C LEU A 121 4.42 17.17 -2.96
N ALA A 122 4.56 16.35 -1.93
CA ALA A 122 4.18 14.96 -1.97
C ALA A 122 3.07 14.61 -0.98
N THR A 123 2.13 13.74 -1.39
CA THR A 123 1.12 13.17 -0.50
C THR A 123 1.40 11.69 -0.26
N ASN A 124 1.24 11.27 1.00
CA ASN A 124 1.30 9.85 1.37
C ASN A 124 -0.10 9.19 1.39
N THR A 125 -1.08 9.77 0.68
CA THR A 125 -2.42 9.17 0.57
C THR A 125 -2.36 7.73 0.09
N SER A 126 -3.27 6.89 0.57
CA SER A 126 -3.42 5.51 0.12
C SER A 126 -4.66 5.28 -0.76
N SER A 127 -5.56 6.27 -0.82
CA SER A 127 -6.90 6.09 -1.38
C SER A 127 -7.44 7.29 -2.16
N LEU A 128 -6.96 8.50 -1.88
CA LEU A 128 -7.40 9.70 -2.59
C LEU A 128 -6.60 9.88 -3.87
N SER A 129 -7.26 10.44 -4.90
CA SER A 129 -6.57 10.79 -6.15
C SER A 129 -5.55 11.90 -5.91
N VAL A 130 -4.32 11.67 -6.36
CA VAL A 130 -3.24 12.66 -6.32
C VAL A 130 -3.60 13.88 -7.15
N ALA A 131 -4.23 13.68 -8.32
CA ALA A 131 -4.73 14.75 -9.18
C ALA A 131 -5.79 15.60 -8.46
N ALA A 132 -6.67 14.96 -7.68
CA ALA A 132 -7.68 15.70 -6.90
C ALA A 132 -7.04 16.57 -5.81
N ILE A 133 -5.94 16.14 -5.19
CA ILE A 133 -5.18 16.93 -4.22
C ILE A 133 -4.43 18.05 -4.94
N ALA A 134 -3.73 17.73 -6.03
CA ALA A 134 -2.99 18.69 -6.86
C ALA A 134 -3.85 19.83 -7.42
N GLY A 135 -5.14 19.55 -7.67
CA GLY A 135 -6.09 20.57 -8.13
C GLY A 135 -6.36 21.73 -7.15
N GLY A 136 -5.77 21.68 -5.94
CA GLY A 136 -5.73 22.82 -5.01
C GLY A 136 -4.52 23.73 -5.18
N CYS A 137 -3.55 23.38 -6.04
CA CYS A 137 -2.30 24.11 -6.28
C CYS A 137 -2.34 24.89 -7.60
N ALA A 138 -1.64 26.02 -7.63
CA ALA A 138 -1.39 26.77 -8.86
C ALA A 138 -0.34 26.06 -9.74
N HIS A 139 0.65 25.42 -9.11
CA HIS A 139 1.74 24.66 -9.73
C HIS A 139 1.57 23.16 -9.47
N ALA A 140 0.51 22.59 -10.05
CA ALA A 140 0.16 21.17 -9.87
C ALA A 140 1.20 20.20 -10.45
N GLU A 141 2.07 20.67 -11.36
CA GLU A 141 3.14 19.89 -11.98
C GLU A 141 4.22 19.41 -11.02
N ARG A 142 4.33 20.04 -9.84
CA ARG A 142 5.27 19.66 -8.77
C ARG A 142 4.65 18.80 -7.66
N VAL A 143 3.38 18.40 -7.84
CA VAL A 143 2.66 17.54 -6.88
C VAL A 143 2.75 16.09 -7.33
N VAL A 144 3.10 15.18 -6.39
CA VAL A 144 3.24 13.74 -6.66
C VAL A 144 2.79 12.92 -5.44
N GLY A 145 2.30 11.71 -5.66
CA GLY A 145 2.09 10.72 -4.59
C GLY A 145 3.41 10.02 -4.24
N ILE A 146 3.73 9.94 -2.95
CA ILE A 146 4.82 9.11 -2.42
C ILE A 146 4.21 8.25 -1.31
N HIS A 147 3.68 7.10 -1.69
CA HIS A 147 2.92 6.23 -0.82
C HIS A 147 3.82 5.21 -0.13
N PHE A 148 4.09 5.42 1.15
CA PHE A 148 4.79 4.48 2.03
C PHE A 148 3.83 3.49 2.65
N PHE A 149 4.31 2.28 2.89
CA PHE A 149 3.56 1.24 3.61
C PHE A 149 3.88 1.23 5.10
N ASN A 150 2.89 0.94 5.93
CA ASN A 150 3.04 0.91 7.39
C ASN A 150 3.65 -0.43 7.87
N PRO A 151 4.70 -0.42 8.71
CA PRO A 151 5.48 0.73 9.20
C PRO A 151 6.52 1.23 8.18
N ALA A 152 6.56 2.54 7.91
CA ALA A 152 7.45 3.11 6.89
C ALA A 152 8.93 2.74 7.05
N PRO A 153 9.53 2.67 8.25
CA PRO A 153 10.92 2.23 8.39
C PRO A 153 11.18 0.76 8.02
N VAL A 154 10.16 -0.11 8.14
CA VAL A 154 10.30 -1.56 7.94
C VAL A 154 9.97 -1.98 6.51
N MET A 155 8.92 -1.42 5.95
CA MET A 155 8.44 -1.79 4.62
C MET A 155 9.38 -1.26 3.54
N PRO A 156 9.89 -2.14 2.64
CA PRO A 156 10.85 -1.72 1.63
C PRO A 156 10.23 -0.98 0.45
N LEU A 157 8.94 -1.20 0.17
CA LEU A 157 8.26 -0.66 -1.00
C LEU A 157 7.76 0.78 -0.76
N VAL A 158 7.87 1.59 -1.81
CA VAL A 158 7.19 2.90 -1.93
C VAL A 158 6.61 3.01 -3.33
N GLU A 159 5.34 3.35 -3.45
CA GLU A 159 4.70 3.65 -4.73
C GLU A 159 4.86 5.15 -5.02
N ILE A 160 5.45 5.48 -6.15
CA ILE A 160 5.49 6.84 -6.70
C ILE A 160 4.30 6.97 -7.64
N VAL A 161 3.44 7.94 -7.38
CA VAL A 161 2.15 8.08 -8.05
C VAL A 161 2.06 9.46 -8.71
N PRO A 162 2.50 9.61 -9.96
CA PRO A 162 2.31 10.84 -10.70
C PRO A 162 0.82 11.08 -10.95
N ALA A 163 0.36 12.30 -10.66
CA ALA A 163 -0.94 12.77 -11.14
C ALA A 163 -0.87 13.05 -12.65
N ILE A 164 -2.01 13.24 -13.28
CA ILE A 164 -2.08 13.66 -14.70
C ILE A 164 -1.38 15.00 -14.97
N THR A 165 -1.19 15.80 -13.92
CA THR A 165 -0.52 17.11 -13.97
C THR A 165 0.94 17.05 -13.57
N THR A 166 1.40 15.97 -12.92
CA THR A 166 2.79 15.86 -12.44
C THR A 166 3.76 15.82 -13.61
N SER A 167 4.83 16.62 -13.55
CA SER A 167 5.88 16.53 -14.58
C SER A 167 6.73 15.26 -14.43
N ASP A 168 7.25 14.76 -15.53
CA ASP A 168 8.12 13.58 -15.56
C ASP A 168 9.38 13.80 -14.70
N ASP A 169 9.95 15.02 -14.72
CA ASP A 169 11.11 15.39 -13.93
C ASP A 169 10.84 15.28 -12.43
N VAL A 170 9.67 15.70 -11.99
CA VAL A 170 9.24 15.60 -10.57
C VAL A 170 9.04 14.14 -10.16
N ALA A 171 8.38 13.35 -11.00
CA ALA A 171 8.20 11.92 -10.73
C ALA A 171 9.54 11.17 -10.67
N GLY A 172 10.44 11.44 -11.62
CA GLY A 172 11.79 10.86 -11.65
C GLY A 172 12.65 11.29 -10.47
N ALA A 173 12.60 12.57 -10.09
CA ALA A 173 13.33 13.09 -8.93
C ALA A 173 12.82 12.48 -7.61
N ALA A 174 11.49 12.34 -7.44
CA ALA A 174 10.88 11.70 -6.29
C ALA A 174 11.30 10.23 -6.17
N ALA A 175 11.26 9.47 -7.27
CA ALA A 175 11.69 8.08 -7.29
C ALA A 175 13.18 7.95 -6.92
N SER A 176 14.06 8.72 -7.56
CA SER A 176 15.50 8.68 -7.31
C SER A 176 15.86 9.04 -5.87
N LEU A 177 15.16 10.03 -5.30
CA LEU A 177 15.37 10.45 -3.91
C LEU A 177 14.98 9.33 -2.93
N VAL A 178 13.82 8.74 -3.11
CA VAL A 178 13.30 7.69 -2.23
C VAL A 178 14.10 6.39 -2.37
N ASP A 179 14.59 6.04 -3.55
CA ASP A 179 15.51 4.92 -3.75
C ASP A 179 16.81 5.15 -2.96
N GLY A 180 17.32 6.41 -2.90
CA GLY A 180 18.46 6.80 -2.06
C GLY A 180 18.22 6.57 -0.57
N TRP A 181 16.98 6.45 -0.12
CA TRP A 181 16.59 6.12 1.28
C TRP A 181 16.57 4.61 1.55
N ARG A 182 17.18 3.80 0.69
CA ARG A 182 17.19 2.33 0.76
C ARG A 182 15.79 1.72 0.66
N LYS A 183 14.88 2.42 -0.02
CA LYS A 183 13.57 1.90 -0.41
C LYS A 183 13.65 1.34 -1.83
N THR A 184 12.62 0.64 -2.23
CA THR A 184 12.42 0.21 -3.61
C THR A 184 11.20 0.92 -4.14
N THR A 185 11.38 1.78 -5.12
CA THR A 185 10.26 2.48 -5.73
C THR A 185 9.67 1.70 -6.90
N VAL A 186 8.38 1.90 -7.10
CA VAL A 186 7.64 1.48 -8.30
C VAL A 186 6.79 2.65 -8.76
N ILE A 187 6.54 2.75 -10.06
CA ILE A 187 5.68 3.80 -10.62
C ILE A 187 4.27 3.24 -10.78
N ALA A 188 3.29 3.94 -10.22
CA ALA A 188 1.88 3.59 -10.32
C ALA A 188 1.08 4.76 -10.89
N SER A 189 0.13 4.50 -11.79
CA SER A 189 -0.84 5.51 -12.21
C SER A 189 -1.74 5.93 -11.04
N ASP A 190 -2.18 7.19 -11.03
CA ASP A 190 -3.15 7.74 -10.05
C ASP A 190 -4.53 7.13 -10.28
N THR A 191 -4.67 5.87 -9.87
CA THR A 191 -5.91 5.08 -9.94
C THR A 191 -6.25 4.51 -8.56
N PRO A 192 -7.53 4.20 -8.26
CA PRO A 192 -7.93 3.76 -6.94
C PRO A 192 -7.13 2.56 -6.44
N GLY A 193 -6.50 2.72 -5.26
CA GLY A 193 -5.70 1.69 -4.62
C GLY A 193 -4.33 1.44 -5.26
N PHE A 194 -3.91 2.27 -6.22
CA PHE A 194 -2.63 2.19 -6.94
C PHE A 194 -2.33 0.76 -7.42
N ILE A 195 -1.17 0.18 -7.06
CA ILE A 195 -0.85 -1.22 -7.39
C ILE A 195 -1.32 -2.15 -6.27
N VAL A 196 -0.77 -1.98 -5.06
CA VAL A 196 -0.89 -2.98 -3.99
C VAL A 196 -2.31 -3.09 -3.47
N ASN A 197 -2.94 -1.97 -3.09
CA ASN A 197 -4.29 -1.99 -2.53
C ASN A 197 -5.35 -2.45 -3.52
N ARG A 198 -5.11 -2.27 -4.82
CA ARG A 198 -5.95 -2.77 -5.90
C ARG A 198 -5.80 -4.27 -6.10
N ILE A 199 -4.55 -4.73 -6.33
CA ILE A 199 -4.27 -6.12 -6.73
C ILE A 199 -4.44 -7.10 -5.56
N ALA A 200 -4.17 -6.67 -4.32
CA ALA A 200 -4.30 -7.53 -3.14
C ALA A 200 -5.76 -7.78 -2.69
N ARG A 201 -6.77 -7.08 -3.24
CA ARG A 201 -8.16 -7.26 -2.78
C ARG A 201 -8.66 -8.70 -2.86
N PRO A 202 -8.45 -9.47 -3.93
CA PRO A 202 -8.90 -10.86 -4.00
C PRO A 202 -8.33 -11.78 -2.90
N PHE A 203 -7.15 -11.49 -2.36
CA PHE A 203 -6.59 -12.24 -1.22
C PHE A 203 -7.55 -12.27 -0.03
N TYR A 204 -8.19 -11.14 0.24
CA TYR A 204 -9.17 -11.01 1.32
C TYR A 204 -10.59 -11.38 0.85
N SER A 205 -11.04 -10.80 -0.25
CA SER A 205 -12.43 -10.91 -0.68
C SER A 205 -12.82 -12.32 -1.12
N GLU A 206 -11.95 -13.07 -1.82
CA GLU A 206 -12.26 -14.45 -2.20
C GLU A 206 -12.20 -15.39 -1.00
N SER A 207 -11.27 -15.17 -0.07
CA SER A 207 -11.21 -15.93 1.17
C SER A 207 -12.45 -15.72 2.04
N LEU A 208 -12.91 -14.47 2.17
CA LEU A 208 -14.15 -14.14 2.86
C LEU A 208 -15.36 -14.82 2.24
N ARG A 209 -15.43 -14.84 0.90
CA ARG A 209 -16.53 -15.51 0.17
C ARG A 209 -16.51 -16.99 0.35
N GLN A 210 -15.36 -17.64 0.26
CA GLN A 210 -15.23 -19.08 0.49
C GLN A 210 -15.71 -19.44 1.91
N MET A 211 -15.46 -18.58 2.89
CA MET A 211 -15.99 -18.77 4.24
C MET A 211 -17.52 -18.51 4.31
N GLU A 212 -18.02 -17.44 3.68
CA GLU A 212 -19.45 -17.12 3.65
C GLU A 212 -20.28 -18.17 2.90
N GLU A 213 -19.69 -18.83 1.90
CA GLU A 213 -20.28 -19.93 1.13
C GLU A 213 -20.22 -21.28 1.89
N GLY A 214 -19.53 -21.34 3.03
CA GLY A 214 -19.39 -22.55 3.83
C GLY A 214 -18.42 -23.58 3.24
N ILE A 215 -17.55 -23.19 2.30
CA ILE A 215 -16.53 -24.07 1.71
C ILE A 215 -15.53 -24.49 2.79
N ALA A 216 -15.05 -23.54 3.59
CA ALA A 216 -14.15 -23.80 4.71
C ALA A 216 -14.23 -22.68 5.76
N ASP A 217 -13.79 -22.99 6.98
CA ASP A 217 -13.63 -22.01 8.05
C ASP A 217 -12.34 -21.17 7.90
N ALA A 218 -12.21 -20.13 8.70
CA ALA A 218 -11.05 -19.23 8.67
C ALA A 218 -9.72 -19.96 8.90
N ALA A 219 -9.69 -20.94 9.82
CA ALA A 219 -8.47 -21.68 10.14
C ALA A 219 -8.00 -22.55 8.97
N THR A 220 -8.94 -23.21 8.28
CA THR A 220 -8.67 -24.04 7.11
C THR A 220 -8.20 -23.21 5.92
N ILE A 221 -8.83 -22.05 5.67
CA ILE A 221 -8.42 -21.17 4.58
C ILE A 221 -7.03 -20.58 4.87
N ASP A 222 -6.76 -20.12 6.10
CA ASP A 222 -5.46 -19.61 6.48
C ASP A 222 -4.37 -20.69 6.37
N TRP A 223 -4.66 -21.93 6.77
CA TRP A 223 -3.76 -23.06 6.60
C TRP A 223 -3.46 -23.32 5.12
N ALA A 224 -4.47 -23.38 4.27
CA ALA A 224 -4.30 -23.61 2.83
C ALA A 224 -3.43 -22.50 2.19
N MET A 225 -3.73 -21.25 2.49
CA MET A 225 -2.98 -20.12 1.94
C MET A 225 -1.52 -20.08 2.42
N ARG A 226 -1.24 -20.50 3.66
CA ARG A 226 0.15 -20.55 4.16
C ARG A 226 0.90 -21.78 3.66
N GLU A 227 0.35 -22.98 3.90
CA GLU A 227 1.10 -24.23 3.70
C GLU A 227 1.13 -24.67 2.22
N ILE A 228 0.07 -24.40 1.47
CA ILE A 228 -0.03 -24.74 0.05
C ILE A 228 0.31 -23.52 -0.81
N GLY A 229 -0.26 -22.37 -0.50
CA GLY A 229 -0.03 -21.13 -1.24
C GLY A 229 1.31 -20.45 -0.93
N GLY A 230 2.01 -20.82 0.14
CA GLY A 230 3.32 -20.27 0.51
C GLY A 230 3.28 -18.83 1.05
N PHE A 231 2.11 -18.29 1.37
CA PHE A 231 1.99 -16.97 1.97
C PHE A 231 2.47 -16.97 3.43
N LYS A 232 3.11 -15.88 3.88
CA LYS A 232 3.60 -15.78 5.27
C LYS A 232 2.49 -15.80 6.32
N MET A 233 1.33 -15.24 5.97
CA MET A 233 0.12 -15.22 6.81
C MET A 233 -1.07 -15.55 5.95
N GLY A 234 -2.05 -16.22 6.54
CA GLY A 234 -3.35 -16.42 5.91
C GLY A 234 -4.18 -15.12 5.92
N PRO A 235 -5.22 -15.03 5.09
CA PRO A 235 -6.02 -13.80 4.92
C PRO A 235 -6.71 -13.35 6.20
N PHE A 236 -7.25 -14.26 7.00
CA PHE A 236 -7.96 -13.92 8.24
C PHE A 236 -7.00 -13.51 9.35
N GLU A 237 -5.87 -14.21 9.47
CA GLU A 237 -4.81 -13.82 10.37
C GLU A 237 -4.23 -12.44 10.02
N LEU A 238 -4.08 -12.14 8.73
CA LEU A 238 -3.57 -10.85 8.25
C LEU A 238 -4.60 -9.73 8.47
N MET A 239 -5.89 -9.98 8.24
CA MET A 239 -6.95 -9.00 8.54
C MET A 239 -6.99 -8.67 10.04
N ASP A 240 -6.86 -9.66 10.92
CA ASP A 240 -6.82 -9.45 12.37
C ASP A 240 -5.52 -8.76 12.82
N PHE A 241 -4.42 -8.95 12.11
CA PHE A 241 -3.15 -8.28 12.38
C PHE A 241 -3.18 -6.78 11.99
N ILE A 242 -3.69 -6.47 10.80
CA ILE A 242 -3.83 -5.09 10.31
C ILE A 242 -4.91 -4.35 11.11
N GLY A 243 -5.95 -5.03 11.46
CA GLY A 243 -7.21 -4.54 12.00
C GLY A 243 -8.31 -4.58 10.95
N ASN A 244 -9.41 -5.27 11.27
CA ASN A 244 -10.55 -5.44 10.37
C ASN A 244 -11.18 -4.10 9.96
N ASP A 245 -11.18 -3.10 10.86
CA ASP A 245 -11.62 -1.74 10.57
C ASP A 245 -10.78 -1.07 9.48
N VAL A 246 -9.45 -1.20 9.55
CA VAL A 246 -8.53 -0.63 8.56
C VAL A 246 -8.69 -1.34 7.21
N ASN A 247 -8.68 -2.68 7.21
CA ASN A 247 -8.82 -3.46 5.98
C ASN A 247 -10.18 -3.22 5.30
N TYR A 248 -11.25 -3.14 6.10
CA TYR A 248 -12.61 -2.84 5.62
C TYR A 248 -12.69 -1.43 5.02
N ALA A 249 -12.13 -0.42 5.70
CA ALA A 249 -12.11 0.96 5.21
C ALA A 249 -11.40 1.08 3.85
N VAL A 250 -10.25 0.40 3.68
CA VAL A 250 -9.53 0.36 2.39
C VAL A 250 -10.39 -0.34 1.32
N THR A 251 -11.06 -1.45 1.66
CA THR A 251 -11.93 -2.16 0.72
C THR A 251 -13.10 -1.28 0.28
N MET A 252 -13.74 -0.56 1.21
CA MET A 252 -14.82 0.38 0.91
C MET A 252 -14.36 1.51 0.01
N SER A 253 -13.21 2.14 0.34
CA SER A 253 -12.64 3.22 -0.47
C SER A 253 -12.38 2.78 -1.92
N VAL A 254 -11.78 1.59 -2.12
CA VAL A 254 -11.54 1.04 -3.45
C VAL A 254 -12.87 0.73 -4.16
N PHE A 255 -13.84 0.11 -3.49
CA PHE A 255 -15.14 -0.23 -4.05
C PHE A 255 -15.91 1.01 -4.53
N GLU A 256 -15.97 2.05 -3.73
CA GLU A 256 -16.62 3.33 -4.07
C GLU A 256 -15.91 4.03 -5.23
N ALA A 257 -14.57 4.09 -5.18
CA ALA A 257 -13.77 4.75 -6.19
C ALA A 257 -13.79 4.04 -7.56
N PHE A 258 -14.08 2.73 -7.59
CA PHE A 258 -14.34 1.96 -8.81
C PHE A 258 -15.83 1.96 -9.21
N PHE A 259 -16.59 2.96 -8.80
CA PHE A 259 -18.02 3.08 -9.12
C PHE A 259 -18.81 1.81 -8.76
N TYR A 260 -18.47 1.21 -7.59
CA TYR A 260 -19.13 0.02 -7.06
C TYR A 260 -18.94 -1.24 -7.92
N ASP A 261 -17.80 -1.38 -8.61
CA ASP A 261 -17.48 -2.59 -9.38
C ASP A 261 -17.55 -3.84 -8.48
N PRO A 262 -18.35 -4.86 -8.84
CA PRO A 262 -18.55 -6.08 -8.03
C PRO A 262 -17.25 -6.81 -7.64
N ARG A 263 -16.17 -6.61 -8.39
CA ARG A 263 -14.85 -7.21 -8.06
C ARG A 263 -14.31 -6.76 -6.71
N TYR A 264 -14.65 -5.54 -6.29
CA TYR A 264 -14.16 -4.95 -5.04
C TYR A 264 -15.22 -4.91 -3.93
N ARG A 265 -16.40 -5.53 -4.16
CA ARG A 265 -17.50 -5.53 -3.19
C ARG A 265 -17.07 -6.11 -1.84
N PRO A 266 -17.21 -5.37 -0.72
CA PRO A 266 -16.86 -5.83 0.61
C PRO A 266 -17.78 -6.97 1.08
N ALA A 267 -17.30 -7.79 2.01
CA ALA A 267 -18.04 -8.90 2.60
C ALA A 267 -18.85 -8.46 3.82
N LEU A 268 -20.05 -9.05 3.98
CA LEU A 268 -20.91 -8.76 5.13
C LEU A 268 -20.31 -9.23 6.45
N THR A 269 -19.61 -10.35 6.43
CA THR A 269 -18.92 -10.90 7.61
C THR A 269 -17.90 -9.91 8.16
N GLN A 270 -17.07 -9.32 7.29
CA GLN A 270 -16.09 -8.32 7.72
C GLN A 270 -16.77 -7.06 8.27
N ARG A 271 -17.82 -6.57 7.60
CA ARG A 271 -18.60 -5.43 8.07
C ARG A 271 -19.16 -5.66 9.48
N ARG A 272 -19.75 -6.84 9.72
CA ARG A 272 -20.32 -7.20 11.03
C ARG A 272 -19.26 -7.21 12.15
N LEU A 273 -18.06 -7.71 11.86
CA LEU A 273 -16.95 -7.65 12.83
C LEU A 273 -16.59 -6.20 13.16
N VAL A 274 -16.51 -5.33 12.16
CA VAL A 274 -16.21 -3.91 12.37
C VAL A 274 -17.30 -3.22 13.20
N GLU A 275 -18.58 -3.42 12.86
CA GLU A 275 -19.72 -2.88 13.60
C GLU A 275 -19.77 -3.37 15.05
N ALA A 276 -19.31 -4.60 15.31
CA ALA A 276 -19.22 -5.18 16.65
C ALA A 276 -17.95 -4.78 17.43
N GLY A 277 -17.06 -3.96 16.86
CA GLY A 277 -15.80 -3.58 17.51
C GLY A 277 -14.76 -4.70 17.58
N LEU A 278 -14.94 -5.78 16.79
CA LEU A 278 -14.07 -6.95 16.75
C LEU A 278 -12.98 -6.77 15.68
N TYR A 279 -12.00 -5.89 15.98
CA TYR A 279 -10.99 -5.45 15.03
C TYR A 279 -9.79 -6.38 14.86
N GLY A 280 -9.74 -7.50 15.57
CA GLY A 280 -8.61 -8.43 15.57
C GLY A 280 -7.71 -8.25 16.80
N ARG A 281 -6.39 -8.38 16.61
CA ARG A 281 -5.41 -8.36 17.71
C ARG A 281 -5.53 -7.14 18.61
N LYS A 282 -5.77 -5.96 18.06
CA LYS A 282 -5.84 -4.70 18.82
C LYS A 282 -7.07 -4.59 19.74
N SER A 283 -8.14 -5.33 19.46
CA SER A 283 -9.34 -5.42 20.29
C SER A 283 -9.43 -6.74 21.08
N GLY A 284 -8.43 -7.62 20.94
CA GLY A 284 -8.40 -8.94 21.57
C GLY A 284 -9.23 -10.01 20.86
N ARG A 285 -10.01 -9.64 19.83
CA ARG A 285 -10.82 -10.56 19.03
C ARG A 285 -11.10 -10.02 17.64
N GLY A 286 -11.15 -10.93 16.67
CA GLY A 286 -11.55 -10.71 15.29
C GLY A 286 -12.12 -12.00 14.72
N TYR A 287 -11.53 -12.51 13.64
CA TYR A 287 -11.78 -13.87 13.17
C TYR A 287 -11.27 -14.92 14.16
N TYR A 288 -10.21 -14.57 14.89
CA TYR A 288 -9.64 -15.36 15.98
C TYR A 288 -9.81 -14.67 17.32
N GLU A 289 -9.71 -15.47 18.39
CA GLU A 289 -9.64 -14.99 19.77
C GLU A 289 -8.17 -14.85 20.17
N TYR A 290 -7.79 -13.72 20.78
CA TYR A 290 -6.41 -13.41 21.18
C TYR A 290 -6.24 -13.30 22.70
N ARG A 291 -7.24 -13.70 23.47
CA ARG A 291 -7.14 -13.75 24.94
C ARG A 291 -6.21 -14.89 25.34
N GLU A 292 -5.52 -14.70 26.45
CA GLU A 292 -4.64 -15.72 27.03
C GLU A 292 -5.42 -17.00 27.34
N GLY A 293 -4.83 -18.17 27.04
CA GLY A 293 -5.43 -19.48 27.27
C GLY A 293 -6.46 -19.94 26.24
N VAL A 294 -6.77 -19.17 25.21
CA VAL A 294 -7.66 -19.61 24.14
C VAL A 294 -6.84 -20.22 22.99
N GLU A 295 -7.11 -21.50 22.71
CA GLU A 295 -6.50 -22.20 21.60
C GLU A 295 -7.14 -21.78 20.27
N ARG A 296 -6.32 -21.75 19.21
CA ARG A 296 -6.83 -21.50 17.86
C ARG A 296 -7.57 -22.74 17.34
N PRO A 297 -8.65 -22.56 16.55
CA PRO A 297 -9.32 -23.65 15.88
C PRO A 297 -8.34 -24.46 15.00
N GLU A 298 -8.44 -25.79 15.07
CA GLU A 298 -7.65 -26.67 14.20
C GLU A 298 -8.21 -26.64 12.77
N PRO A 299 -7.34 -26.50 11.74
CA PRO A 299 -7.76 -26.48 10.35
C PRO A 299 -8.09 -27.90 9.86
N ASN A 300 -9.02 -27.99 8.94
CA ASN A 300 -9.15 -29.18 8.09
C ASN A 300 -7.98 -29.22 7.09
N ARG A 301 -7.09 -30.20 7.24
CA ARG A 301 -5.87 -30.34 6.42
C ARG A 301 -6.06 -31.24 5.19
N ASN A 302 -7.28 -31.32 4.67
CA ASN A 302 -7.54 -32.01 3.39
C ASN A 302 -6.84 -31.25 2.25
N LEU A 303 -5.92 -31.92 1.57
CA LEU A 303 -5.09 -31.32 0.52
C LEU A 303 -5.92 -30.90 -0.70
N ASP A 304 -6.91 -31.69 -1.11
CA ASP A 304 -7.74 -31.37 -2.27
C ASP A 304 -8.55 -30.09 -2.02
N LEU A 305 -9.15 -29.99 -0.82
CA LEU A 305 -9.84 -28.78 -0.39
C LEU A 305 -8.88 -27.59 -0.33
N GLY A 306 -7.68 -27.79 0.23
CA GLY A 306 -6.66 -26.75 0.32
C GLY A 306 -6.21 -26.25 -1.05
N HIS A 307 -5.96 -27.13 -2.00
CA HIS A 307 -5.65 -26.76 -3.38
C HIS A 307 -6.80 -25.98 -4.05
N ALA A 308 -8.04 -26.42 -3.88
CA ALA A 308 -9.19 -25.70 -4.44
C ALA A 308 -9.31 -24.26 -3.90
N ILE A 309 -9.07 -24.08 -2.59
CA ILE A 309 -9.06 -22.76 -1.94
C ILE A 309 -7.99 -21.85 -2.55
N VAL A 310 -6.74 -22.34 -2.62
CA VAL A 310 -5.61 -21.59 -3.16
C VAL A 310 -5.80 -21.27 -4.64
N ASP A 311 -6.23 -22.24 -5.42
CA ASP A 311 -6.43 -22.13 -6.86
C ASP A 311 -7.46 -21.06 -7.24
N ARG A 312 -8.57 -20.98 -6.50
CA ARG A 312 -9.58 -19.94 -6.69
C ARG A 312 -9.02 -18.57 -6.36
N THR A 313 -8.41 -18.42 -5.20
CA THR A 313 -7.86 -17.13 -4.75
C THR A 313 -6.74 -16.66 -5.68
N LEU A 314 -5.83 -17.57 -6.07
CA LEU A 314 -4.70 -17.24 -6.92
C LEU A 314 -5.11 -16.89 -8.36
N ALA A 315 -6.12 -17.56 -8.91
CA ALA A 315 -6.66 -17.20 -10.23
C ALA A 315 -7.17 -15.74 -10.25
N MET A 316 -7.84 -15.32 -9.17
CA MET A 316 -8.33 -13.96 -9.04
C MET A 316 -7.20 -12.93 -8.83
N LEU A 317 -6.16 -13.28 -8.05
CA LEU A 317 -4.99 -12.43 -7.87
C LEU A 317 -4.23 -12.22 -9.17
N VAL A 318 -3.97 -13.30 -9.92
CA VAL A 318 -3.32 -13.23 -11.23
C VAL A 318 -4.16 -12.40 -12.20
N ASN A 319 -5.48 -12.62 -12.24
CA ASN A 319 -6.38 -11.83 -13.08
C ASN A 319 -6.32 -10.33 -12.75
N ALA A 320 -6.28 -9.98 -11.45
CA ALA A 320 -6.17 -8.59 -11.02
C ALA A 320 -4.83 -7.96 -11.43
N ALA A 321 -3.73 -8.71 -11.36
CA ALA A 321 -2.41 -8.26 -11.81
C ALA A 321 -2.38 -8.03 -13.34
N VAL A 322 -2.92 -8.98 -14.11
CA VAL A 322 -3.01 -8.85 -15.59
C VAL A 322 -3.93 -7.69 -15.97
N ASP A 323 -5.02 -7.48 -15.24
CA ASP A 323 -5.94 -6.35 -15.48
C ASP A 323 -5.24 -5.00 -15.19
N ALA A 324 -4.42 -4.94 -14.15
CA ALA A 324 -3.61 -3.75 -13.86
C ALA A 324 -2.61 -3.42 -14.98
N VAL A 325 -1.97 -4.44 -15.58
CA VAL A 325 -1.14 -4.24 -16.80
C VAL A 325 -1.99 -3.73 -17.96
N SER A 326 -3.14 -4.36 -18.21
CA SER A 326 -4.05 -4.00 -19.29
C SER A 326 -4.54 -2.55 -19.23
N LEU A 327 -4.77 -2.08 -18.00
CA LEU A 327 -5.23 -0.72 -17.70
C LEU A 327 -4.09 0.28 -17.48
N ARG A 328 -2.85 -0.12 -17.74
CA ARG A 328 -1.66 0.73 -17.59
C ARG A 328 -1.49 1.32 -16.19
N VAL A 329 -1.89 0.57 -15.17
CA VAL A 329 -1.70 0.99 -13.78
C VAL A 329 -0.23 1.04 -13.43
N ALA A 330 0.53 0.02 -13.88
CA ALA A 330 1.98 -0.06 -13.74
C ALA A 330 2.58 -1.03 -14.77
N SER A 331 3.91 -1.01 -14.90
CA SER A 331 4.62 -1.98 -15.70
C SER A 331 4.52 -3.40 -15.08
N PRO A 332 4.63 -4.48 -15.87
CA PRO A 332 4.71 -5.84 -15.33
C PRO A 332 5.76 -5.97 -14.23
N ARG A 333 6.95 -5.38 -14.41
CA ARG A 333 8.04 -5.39 -13.44
C ARG A 333 7.67 -4.71 -12.12
N ASP A 334 7.00 -3.56 -12.20
CA ASP A 334 6.59 -2.80 -11.02
C ASP A 334 5.49 -3.55 -10.25
N ILE A 335 4.56 -4.20 -10.94
CA ILE A 335 3.54 -5.07 -10.33
C ILE A 335 4.19 -6.22 -9.57
N GLU A 336 5.13 -6.94 -10.18
CA GLU A 336 5.86 -8.03 -9.52
C GLU A 336 6.58 -7.52 -8.26
N THR A 337 7.32 -6.41 -8.41
CA THR A 337 8.06 -5.78 -7.30
C THR A 337 7.12 -5.34 -6.18
N ALA A 338 6.01 -4.70 -6.53
CA ALA A 338 5.03 -4.20 -5.57
C ALA A 338 4.41 -5.32 -4.75
N MET A 339 4.00 -6.42 -5.38
CA MET A 339 3.36 -7.52 -4.67
C MET A 339 4.34 -8.29 -3.79
N MET A 340 5.58 -8.51 -4.24
CA MET A 340 6.59 -9.18 -3.42
C MET A 340 7.09 -8.32 -2.26
N LYS A 341 7.32 -7.01 -2.47
CA LYS A 341 7.92 -6.13 -1.46
C LYS A 341 6.92 -5.34 -0.62
N GLY A 342 5.72 -5.10 -1.15
CA GLY A 342 4.67 -4.36 -0.45
C GLY A 342 3.78 -5.21 0.44
N VAL A 343 3.49 -6.46 0.04
CA VAL A 343 2.64 -7.39 0.79
C VAL A 343 3.28 -8.75 1.05
N ASN A 344 4.60 -8.87 0.78
CA ASN A 344 5.39 -10.08 1.03
C ASN A 344 4.83 -11.35 0.38
N TYR A 345 4.28 -11.23 -0.81
CA TYR A 345 3.86 -12.40 -1.57
C TYR A 345 5.08 -13.29 -1.92
N PRO A 346 4.92 -14.61 -1.93
CA PRO A 346 6.05 -15.54 -2.12
C PRO A 346 6.64 -15.44 -3.53
N LYS A 347 5.82 -15.03 -4.51
CA LYS A 347 6.19 -14.85 -5.92
C LYS A 347 5.47 -13.64 -6.50
N GLY A 348 6.02 -13.09 -7.57
CA GLY A 348 5.30 -12.14 -8.42
C GLY A 348 4.10 -12.82 -9.09
N LEU A 349 2.97 -12.12 -9.18
CA LEU A 349 1.71 -12.72 -9.61
C LEU A 349 1.68 -13.06 -11.10
N LEU A 350 2.33 -12.26 -11.96
CA LEU A 350 2.41 -12.54 -13.39
C LEU A 350 3.31 -13.74 -13.65
N ALA A 351 4.48 -13.79 -13.01
CA ALA A 351 5.39 -14.94 -13.06
C ALA A 351 4.73 -16.21 -12.55
N TRP A 352 3.96 -16.10 -11.46
CA TRP A 352 3.22 -17.23 -10.91
C TRP A 352 2.12 -17.71 -11.85
N GLY A 353 1.41 -16.77 -12.49
CA GLY A 353 0.43 -17.09 -13.53
C GLY A 353 1.05 -17.80 -14.75
N ASP A 354 2.25 -17.41 -15.16
CA ASP A 354 3.00 -18.09 -16.22
C ASP A 354 3.45 -19.51 -15.82
N GLU A 355 3.87 -19.70 -14.55
CA GLU A 355 4.26 -21.00 -14.00
C GLU A 355 3.08 -21.99 -13.95
N ILE A 356 1.89 -21.49 -13.56
CA ILE A 356 0.65 -22.30 -13.55
C ILE A 356 0.19 -22.58 -15.00
N GLY A 357 0.42 -21.65 -15.87
CA GLY A 357 -0.03 -21.62 -17.26
C GLY A 357 -1.25 -20.71 -17.46
N PRO A 358 -1.13 -19.65 -18.28
CA PRO A 358 -2.23 -18.73 -18.56
C PRO A 358 -3.54 -19.38 -19.01
N PRO A 359 -3.53 -20.49 -19.82
CA PRO A 359 -4.74 -21.23 -20.15
C PRO A 359 -5.46 -21.85 -18.93
N VAL A 360 -4.70 -22.31 -17.93
CA VAL A 360 -5.26 -22.89 -16.69
C VAL A 360 -5.95 -21.79 -15.88
N ILE A 361 -5.31 -20.64 -15.72
CA ILE A 361 -5.91 -19.46 -15.03
C ILE A 361 -7.20 -19.03 -15.73
N LEU A 362 -7.18 -18.94 -17.08
CA LEU A 362 -8.35 -18.56 -17.86
C LEU A 362 -9.48 -19.59 -17.69
N SER A 363 -9.17 -20.89 -17.71
CA SER A 363 -10.16 -21.97 -17.50
C SER A 363 -10.82 -21.88 -16.12
N ARG A 364 -10.03 -21.66 -15.05
CA ARG A 364 -10.54 -21.49 -13.68
C ARG A 364 -11.49 -20.31 -13.56
N LEU A 365 -11.12 -19.15 -14.10
CA LEU A 365 -11.97 -17.95 -14.10
C LEU A 365 -13.26 -18.17 -14.89
N THR A 366 -13.18 -18.86 -16.03
CA THR A 366 -14.35 -19.17 -16.86
C THR A 366 -15.30 -20.11 -16.12
N ALA A 367 -14.78 -21.12 -15.41
CA ALA A 367 -15.59 -22.01 -14.59
C ALA A 367 -16.30 -21.27 -13.46
N LEU A 368 -15.57 -20.42 -12.72
CA LEU A 368 -16.13 -19.60 -11.65
C LEU A 368 -17.21 -18.63 -12.19
N GLN A 369 -16.96 -18.01 -13.34
CA GLN A 369 -17.96 -17.13 -13.96
C GLN A 369 -19.21 -17.87 -14.39
N ALA A 370 -19.07 -19.10 -14.92
CA ALA A 370 -20.19 -19.93 -15.31
C ALA A 370 -21.01 -20.41 -14.08
N GLU A 371 -20.34 -20.75 -13.00
CA GLU A 371 -20.98 -21.21 -11.76
C GLU A 371 -21.71 -20.09 -11.02
N TYR A 372 -21.07 -18.94 -10.84
CA TYR A 372 -21.60 -17.83 -10.03
C TYR A 372 -22.42 -16.81 -10.85
N GLY A 373 -22.21 -16.73 -12.17
CA GLY A 373 -22.83 -15.72 -13.02
C GLY A 373 -22.43 -14.29 -12.70
N GLU A 374 -21.32 -14.10 -11.98
CA GLU A 374 -20.89 -12.78 -11.52
C GLU A 374 -19.77 -12.19 -12.37
N GLU A 375 -19.91 -10.90 -12.72
CA GLU A 375 -18.91 -10.11 -13.47
C GLU A 375 -17.53 -10.07 -12.82
N ARG A 376 -17.42 -10.23 -11.50
CA ARG A 376 -16.14 -10.23 -10.80
C ARG A 376 -15.18 -11.31 -11.26
N TYR A 377 -15.68 -12.44 -11.77
CA TYR A 377 -14.88 -13.55 -12.32
C TYR A 377 -14.53 -13.37 -13.78
N ARG A 378 -14.96 -12.27 -14.41
CA ARG A 378 -14.61 -11.96 -15.78
C ARG A 378 -13.10 -11.91 -15.97
N ALA A 379 -12.58 -12.77 -16.83
CA ALA A 379 -11.17 -12.76 -17.19
C ALA A 379 -10.77 -11.47 -17.89
N SER A 380 -9.61 -10.91 -17.50
CA SER A 380 -9.04 -9.73 -18.16
C SER A 380 -8.92 -9.94 -19.67
N PRO A 381 -9.27 -8.94 -20.49
CA PRO A 381 -9.07 -9.01 -21.93
C PRO A 381 -7.63 -9.32 -22.33
N LEU A 382 -6.65 -8.83 -21.57
CA LEU A 382 -5.23 -9.11 -21.80
C LEU A 382 -4.91 -10.59 -21.53
N LEU A 383 -5.45 -11.19 -20.46
CA LEU A 383 -5.28 -12.63 -20.20
C LEU A 383 -5.79 -13.46 -21.37
N ARG A 384 -6.99 -13.17 -21.88
CA ARG A 384 -7.57 -13.86 -23.04
C ARG A 384 -6.68 -13.75 -24.28
N ARG A 385 -6.16 -12.54 -24.57
CA ARG A 385 -5.23 -12.33 -25.69
C ARG A 385 -3.94 -13.10 -25.52
N ARG A 386 -3.33 -13.06 -24.33
CA ARG A 386 -2.08 -13.81 -24.05
C ARG A 386 -2.23 -15.31 -24.24
N VAL A 387 -3.38 -15.87 -23.84
CA VAL A 387 -3.70 -17.29 -24.05
C VAL A 387 -3.83 -17.60 -25.56
N LEU A 388 -4.55 -16.78 -26.32
CA LEU A 388 -4.73 -16.97 -27.76
C LEU A 388 -3.42 -16.85 -28.53
N GLU A 389 -2.53 -15.96 -28.08
CA GLU A 389 -1.22 -15.71 -28.72
C GLU A 389 -0.12 -16.64 -28.23
N GLY A 390 -0.36 -17.46 -27.19
CA GLY A 390 0.64 -18.31 -26.56
C GLY A 390 1.78 -17.49 -25.91
N ARG A 391 1.48 -16.29 -25.39
CA ARG A 391 2.47 -15.36 -24.82
C ARG A 391 2.43 -15.35 -23.31
N SER A 392 3.60 -15.11 -22.70
CA SER A 392 3.78 -14.92 -21.27
C SER A 392 3.01 -13.69 -20.76
N LEU A 393 2.52 -13.75 -19.51
CA LEU A 393 1.89 -12.62 -18.82
C LEU A 393 2.90 -11.50 -18.50
N LEU A 394 4.17 -11.85 -18.35
CA LEU A 394 5.29 -10.92 -18.18
C LEU A 394 5.72 -10.23 -19.49
N ALA A 395 5.28 -10.75 -20.64
CA ALA A 395 5.73 -10.20 -21.91
C ALA A 395 5.36 -8.72 -22.04
N HIS A 396 6.37 -7.94 -22.40
CA HIS A 396 6.20 -6.53 -22.71
C HIS A 396 5.31 -6.35 -23.94
N ASP A 397 4.36 -5.43 -23.89
CA ASP A 397 3.49 -5.09 -25.01
C ASP A 397 3.84 -3.68 -25.49
N PRO A 398 4.59 -3.55 -26.62
CA PRO A 398 5.00 -2.22 -27.11
C PRO A 398 3.80 -1.30 -27.41
N GLN A 399 2.64 -1.88 -27.75
CA GLN A 399 1.42 -1.13 -28.05
C GLN A 399 0.73 -0.54 -26.80
N LEU A 400 1.06 -1.01 -25.60
CA LEU A 400 0.52 -0.48 -24.35
C LEU A 400 1.24 0.80 -23.88
N LEU A 401 2.40 1.16 -24.48
CA LEU A 401 3.21 2.32 -24.09
C LEU A 401 3.19 3.47 -25.11
N SER A 402 2.56 3.28 -26.27
CA SER A 402 2.53 4.31 -27.33
C SER A 402 1.23 5.10 -27.30
N THR A 403 1.01 5.90 -26.26
CA THR A 403 0.13 7.12 -26.36
C THR A 403 0.44 8.02 -25.16
#